data_24cab47fadd98340618ec8774a26e9e5
#
_entry.id   24cab47fadd98340618ec8774a26e9e5
#
_cell.length_a   1.000
_cell.length_b   1.000
_cell.length_c   1.000
_cell.angle_alpha   90.00
_cell.angle_beta   90.00
_cell.angle_gamma   90.00
#
_symmetry.space_group_name_H-M   'P 1'
#
loop_
_entity.id
_entity.type
_entity.pdbx_description
1 polymer ?
#
loop_
_entity_poly.entity_id
_entity_poly.type
_entity_poly.pdbx_seq_one_letter_code
_entity_poly.pdbx_strand_id
1 'polypeptide(L)'
;MLAVDPRTVHEACEAVMPACLPYAVYRPWARLEHFRLLRTSVRRGGPLLVHDCGSRAWMRRRLAREAGRQGRELHLVLLDVGAATALDGQRARGRHTSARVFARHRRGLGRLLAEFTRYARSGGPVPIPEAASVLLLDTVSRSRAEAVRFGGAN
;
A
#
# COMPACT_ATOMS: atom_id res chain seq x y z
N MET A 1 17.60 -0.18 1.49
CA MET A 1 16.13 -0.21 1.63
C MET A 1 15.55 -0.92 0.42
N LEU A 2 14.69 -1.90 0.62
CA LEU A 2 13.99 -2.62 -0.44
C LEU A 2 12.58 -2.05 -0.59
N ALA A 3 12.15 -1.76 -1.84
CA ALA A 3 10.79 -1.33 -2.13
C ALA A 3 10.06 -2.44 -2.90
N VAL A 4 8.84 -2.78 -2.48
CA VAL A 4 7.95 -3.72 -3.17
C VAL A 4 6.76 -2.94 -3.71
N ASP A 5 6.72 -2.80 -5.04
CA ASP A 5 5.63 -2.15 -5.76
C ASP A 5 4.96 -3.20 -6.67
N PRO A 6 3.62 -3.35 -6.63
CA PRO A 6 2.89 -4.20 -7.57
C PRO A 6 3.17 -3.89 -9.04
N ARG A 7 3.56 -2.64 -9.34
CA ARG A 7 3.89 -2.20 -10.69
C ARG A 7 5.12 -2.91 -11.24
N THR A 8 6.20 -2.98 -10.46
CA THR A 8 7.44 -3.64 -10.89
C THR A 8 7.19 -5.10 -11.26
N VAL A 9 6.35 -5.78 -10.45
CA VAL A 9 5.95 -7.17 -10.74
C VAL A 9 5.09 -7.26 -12.00
N HIS A 10 4.17 -6.31 -12.20
CA HIS A 10 3.34 -6.28 -13.40
C HIS A 10 4.20 -6.09 -14.65
N GLU A 11 5.09 -5.12 -14.67
CA GLU A 11 6.00 -4.86 -15.79
C GLU A 11 6.91 -6.06 -16.10
N ALA A 12 7.43 -6.73 -15.06
CA ALA A 12 8.20 -7.95 -15.22
C ALA A 12 7.38 -9.12 -15.79
N CYS A 13 6.12 -9.25 -15.38
CA CYS A 13 5.22 -10.26 -15.95
C CYS A 13 4.87 -9.94 -17.40
N GLU A 14 4.60 -8.68 -17.71
CA GLU A 14 4.27 -8.22 -19.05
C GLU A 14 5.42 -8.48 -20.04
N ALA A 15 6.65 -8.26 -19.61
CA ALA A 15 7.85 -8.48 -20.42
C ALA A 15 8.07 -9.94 -20.87
N VAL A 16 7.52 -10.92 -20.14
CA VAL A 16 7.65 -12.36 -20.45
C VAL A 16 6.40 -12.96 -21.07
N MET A 17 5.29 -12.20 -21.10
CA MET A 17 4.04 -12.67 -21.70
C MET A 17 3.96 -12.35 -23.20
N PRO A 18 3.36 -13.24 -24.02
CA PRO A 18 3.06 -12.92 -25.41
C PRO A 18 2.23 -11.64 -25.53
N ALA A 19 2.60 -10.76 -26.45
CA ALA A 19 1.94 -9.47 -26.65
C ALA A 19 0.43 -9.57 -26.97
N CYS A 20 -0.02 -10.72 -27.48
CA CYS A 20 -1.42 -11.00 -27.76
C CYS A 20 -2.23 -11.40 -26.52
N LEU A 21 -1.58 -11.65 -25.36
CA LEU A 21 -2.26 -12.13 -24.17
C LEU A 21 -2.78 -10.95 -23.33
N PRO A 22 -4.12 -10.79 -23.17
CA PRO A 22 -4.68 -9.71 -22.36
C PRO A 22 -4.27 -9.83 -20.90
N TYR A 23 -4.00 -8.71 -20.25
CA TYR A 23 -3.66 -8.66 -18.82
C TYR A 23 -4.64 -9.43 -17.92
N ALA A 24 -5.92 -9.41 -18.24
CA ALA A 24 -6.96 -10.11 -17.49
C ALA A 24 -6.66 -11.60 -17.31
N VAL A 25 -5.98 -12.22 -18.29
CA VAL A 25 -5.67 -13.66 -18.30
C VAL A 25 -4.51 -13.97 -17.35
N TYR A 26 -3.42 -13.19 -17.38
CA TYR A 26 -2.25 -13.45 -16.54
C TYR A 26 -2.25 -12.68 -15.19
N ARG A 27 -3.27 -11.86 -14.96
CA ARG A 27 -3.45 -11.13 -13.70
C ARG A 27 -3.39 -11.99 -12.43
N PRO A 28 -3.97 -13.20 -12.37
CA PRO A 28 -3.83 -14.08 -11.21
C PRO A 28 -2.37 -14.46 -10.93
N TRP A 29 -1.61 -14.74 -11.98
CA TRP A 29 -0.19 -15.07 -11.89
C TRP A 29 0.64 -13.86 -11.43
N ALA A 30 0.44 -12.68 -12.01
CA ALA A 30 1.11 -11.46 -11.56
C ALA A 30 0.83 -11.15 -10.08
N ARG A 31 -0.38 -11.45 -9.60
CA ARG A 31 -0.71 -11.35 -8.17
C ARG A 31 0.06 -12.35 -7.31
N LEU A 32 0.16 -13.59 -7.77
CA LEU A 32 0.89 -14.63 -7.06
C LEU A 32 2.37 -14.25 -6.95
N GLU A 33 2.99 -13.78 -8.02
CA GLU A 33 4.38 -13.31 -8.03
C GLU A 33 4.58 -12.10 -7.09
N HIS A 34 3.64 -11.16 -7.08
CA HIS A 34 3.69 -10.07 -6.12
C HIS A 34 3.68 -10.58 -4.67
N PHE A 35 2.83 -11.55 -4.34
CA PHE A 35 2.79 -12.12 -2.98
C PHE A 35 4.04 -12.94 -2.65
N ARG A 36 4.62 -13.65 -3.62
CA ARG A 36 5.90 -14.35 -3.46
C ARG A 36 7.03 -13.36 -3.17
N LEU A 37 7.14 -12.32 -3.99
CA LEU A 37 8.14 -11.26 -3.81
C LEU A 37 7.98 -10.59 -2.43
N LEU A 38 6.78 -10.22 -2.06
CA LEU A 38 6.50 -9.62 -0.76
C LEU A 38 6.92 -10.54 0.39
N ARG A 39 6.54 -11.82 0.33
CA ARG A 39 6.91 -12.82 1.34
C ARG A 39 8.42 -13.01 1.45
N THR A 40 9.11 -13.10 0.31
CA THR A 40 10.57 -13.24 0.27
C THR A 40 11.25 -11.99 0.83
N SER A 41 10.77 -10.81 0.45
CA SER A 41 11.31 -9.53 0.90
C SER A 41 11.15 -9.35 2.41
N VAL A 42 9.99 -9.68 2.96
CA VAL A 42 9.76 -9.62 4.42
C VAL A 42 10.69 -10.59 5.15
N ARG A 43 10.88 -11.81 4.63
CA ARG A 43 11.75 -12.83 5.25
C ARG A 43 13.23 -12.48 5.21
N ARG A 44 13.69 -11.76 4.19
CA ARG A 44 15.08 -11.28 4.11
C ARG A 44 15.45 -10.31 5.23
N GLY A 45 14.46 -9.72 5.87
CA GLY A 45 14.68 -8.71 6.90
C GLY A 45 15.13 -7.35 6.36
N GLY A 46 15.46 -6.44 7.27
CA GLY A 46 15.84 -5.06 6.94
C GLY A 46 14.66 -4.15 6.61
N PRO A 47 14.90 -2.84 6.41
CA PRO A 47 13.87 -1.86 6.10
C PRO A 47 13.18 -2.16 4.77
N LEU A 48 11.85 -2.28 4.80
CA LEU A 48 11.03 -2.63 3.66
C LEU A 48 9.90 -1.61 3.47
N LEU A 49 9.82 -1.00 2.29
CA LEU A 49 8.72 -0.16 1.87
C LEU A 49 7.77 -0.97 0.98
N VAL A 50 6.50 -1.07 1.37
CA VAL A 50 5.48 -1.79 0.60
C VAL A 50 4.46 -0.80 0.06
N HIS A 51 4.37 -0.68 -1.26
CA HIS A 51 3.30 0.07 -1.90
C HIS A 51 2.07 -0.85 -2.07
N ASP A 52 1.02 -0.58 -1.33
CA ASP A 52 -0.29 -1.25 -1.48
C ASP A 52 -1.41 -0.22 -1.26
N CYS A 53 -2.63 -0.61 -1.64
CA CYS A 53 -3.81 0.24 -1.36
C CYS A 53 -4.16 0.33 0.14
N GLY A 54 -3.49 -0.42 1.01
CA GLY A 54 -3.64 -0.40 2.47
C GLY A 54 -5.02 -0.83 3.00
N SER A 55 -5.99 -1.02 2.11
CA SER A 55 -7.40 -1.26 2.48
C SER A 55 -7.70 -2.68 2.98
N ARG A 56 -6.74 -3.60 2.85
CA ARG A 56 -6.94 -5.02 3.18
C ARG A 56 -6.39 -5.36 4.55
N ALA A 57 -7.23 -5.40 5.57
CA ALA A 57 -6.85 -5.71 6.94
C ALA A 57 -6.08 -7.04 7.09
N TRP A 58 -6.46 -8.08 6.30
CA TRP A 58 -5.75 -9.37 6.35
C TRP A 58 -4.28 -9.25 5.91
N MET A 59 -4.00 -8.39 4.92
CA MET A 59 -2.64 -8.14 4.44
C MET A 59 -1.82 -7.40 5.49
N ARG A 60 -2.36 -6.32 6.05
CA ARG A 60 -1.69 -5.57 7.12
C ARG A 60 -1.39 -6.46 8.31
N ARG A 61 -2.38 -7.24 8.78
CA ARG A 61 -2.20 -8.20 9.88
C ARG A 61 -1.14 -9.26 9.59
N ARG A 62 -1.05 -9.72 8.33
CA ARG A 62 0.00 -10.64 7.92
C ARG A 62 1.38 -9.98 7.98
N LEU A 63 1.52 -8.78 7.40
CA LEU A 63 2.77 -8.02 7.43
C LEU A 63 3.21 -7.71 8.85
N ALA A 64 2.30 -7.27 9.71
CA ALA A 64 2.58 -7.00 11.11
C ALA A 64 3.08 -8.25 11.85
N ARG A 65 2.43 -9.40 11.65
CA ARG A 65 2.87 -10.66 12.27
C ARG A 65 4.26 -11.11 11.79
N GLU A 66 4.54 -10.98 10.49
CA GLU A 66 5.85 -11.36 9.97
C GLU A 66 6.95 -10.37 10.41
N ALA A 67 6.64 -9.08 10.50
CA ALA A 67 7.54 -8.08 11.07
C ALA A 67 7.81 -8.35 12.55
N GLY A 68 6.76 -8.58 13.35
CA GLY A 68 6.89 -8.86 14.79
C GLY A 68 7.73 -10.11 15.11
N ARG A 69 7.69 -11.14 14.26
CA ARG A 69 8.58 -12.33 14.40
C ARG A 69 10.06 -11.98 14.25
N GLN A 70 10.37 -10.83 13.69
CA GLN A 70 11.74 -10.33 13.48
C GLN A 70 12.08 -9.14 14.37
N GLY A 71 11.28 -8.89 15.41
CA GLY A 71 11.46 -7.72 16.29
C GLY A 71 11.23 -6.38 15.59
N ARG A 72 10.41 -6.37 14.54
CA ARG A 72 10.15 -5.17 13.69
C ARG A 72 8.69 -4.76 13.77
N GLU A 73 8.44 -3.51 13.46
CA GLU A 73 7.11 -2.92 13.50
C GLU A 73 6.56 -2.61 12.10
N LEU A 74 5.25 -2.60 11.99
CA LEU A 74 4.53 -2.12 10.81
C LEU A 74 4.12 -0.66 11.04
N HIS A 75 4.60 0.22 10.20
CA HIS A 75 4.16 1.61 10.13
C HIS A 75 3.33 1.82 8.87
N LEU A 76 2.26 2.60 8.96
CA LEU A 76 1.37 2.87 7.85
C LEU A 76 1.42 4.33 7.45
N VAL A 77 1.61 4.59 6.16
CA VAL A 77 1.48 5.94 5.59
C VAL A 77 0.27 5.94 4.66
N LEU A 78 -0.75 6.71 5.01
CA LEU A 78 -1.96 6.90 4.21
C LEU A 78 -1.87 8.22 3.45
N LEU A 79 -2.07 8.16 2.12
CA LEU A 79 -2.06 9.33 1.26
C LEU A 79 -3.50 9.74 0.94
N ASP A 80 -3.97 10.84 1.51
CA ASP A 80 -5.27 11.46 1.20
C ASP A 80 -5.07 12.71 0.34
N VAL A 81 -4.91 12.50 -0.94
CA VAL A 81 -4.70 13.59 -1.92
C VAL A 81 -5.98 14.03 -2.64
N GLY A 82 -7.13 13.53 -2.19
CA GLY A 82 -8.39 13.78 -2.86
C GLY A 82 -8.59 12.98 -4.16
N ALA A 83 -9.86 12.80 -4.53
CA ALA A 83 -10.21 11.92 -5.66
C ALA A 83 -9.78 12.50 -7.02
N ALA A 84 -9.92 13.80 -7.22
CA ALA A 84 -9.55 14.47 -8.48
C ALA A 84 -8.04 14.35 -8.72
N THR A 85 -7.23 14.77 -7.75
CA THR A 85 -5.76 14.70 -7.81
C THR A 85 -5.26 13.26 -8.01
N ALA A 86 -5.91 12.28 -7.34
CA ALA A 86 -5.57 10.87 -7.52
C ALA A 86 -5.85 10.38 -8.94
N LEU A 87 -6.97 10.77 -9.56
CA LEU A 87 -7.33 10.45 -10.94
C LEU A 87 -6.38 11.11 -11.93
N ASP A 88 -6.09 12.38 -11.74
CA ASP A 88 -5.17 13.12 -12.62
C ASP A 88 -3.76 12.53 -12.56
N GLY A 89 -3.28 12.19 -11.38
CA GLY A 89 -2.03 11.48 -11.21
C GLY A 89 -2.03 10.08 -11.85
N GLN A 90 -3.15 9.38 -11.92
CA GLN A 90 -3.26 8.12 -12.65
C GLN A 90 -3.21 8.34 -14.18
N ARG A 91 -3.95 9.31 -14.67
CA ARG A 91 -3.95 9.68 -16.10
C ARG A 91 -2.57 10.12 -16.58
N ALA A 92 -1.90 10.98 -15.82
CA ALA A 92 -0.55 11.46 -16.13
C ALA A 92 0.49 10.31 -16.22
N ARG A 93 0.23 9.20 -15.52
CA ARG A 93 1.07 7.99 -15.58
C ARG A 93 0.57 6.93 -16.58
N GLY A 94 -0.35 7.28 -17.47
CA GLY A 94 -0.93 6.35 -18.44
C GLY A 94 -1.75 5.20 -17.81
N ARG A 95 -2.19 5.35 -16.56
CA ARG A 95 -2.94 4.30 -15.86
C ARG A 95 -4.44 4.49 -16.03
N HIS A 96 -5.09 3.49 -16.59
CA HIS A 96 -6.55 3.44 -16.70
C HIS A 96 -7.12 2.48 -15.65
N THR A 97 -7.46 3.01 -14.49
CA THR A 97 -8.23 2.25 -13.50
C THR A 97 -9.71 2.41 -13.80
N SER A 98 -10.45 1.30 -13.89
CA SER A 98 -11.89 1.39 -14.11
C SER A 98 -12.58 2.19 -13.00
N ALA A 99 -13.61 2.97 -13.33
CA ALA A 99 -14.35 3.80 -12.38
C ALA A 99 -14.86 2.98 -11.18
N ARG A 100 -15.28 1.74 -11.41
CA ARG A 100 -15.74 0.81 -10.36
C ARG A 100 -14.62 0.46 -9.36
N VAL A 101 -13.42 0.18 -9.85
CA VAL A 101 -12.27 -0.15 -9.01
C VAL A 101 -11.83 1.09 -8.23
N PHE A 102 -11.75 2.24 -8.88
CA PHE A 102 -11.43 3.51 -8.24
C PHE A 102 -12.43 3.86 -7.12
N ALA A 103 -13.73 3.78 -7.40
CA ALA A 103 -14.78 4.04 -6.42
C ALA A 103 -14.70 3.10 -5.20
N ARG A 104 -14.34 1.83 -5.42
CA ARG A 104 -14.11 0.87 -4.32
C ARG A 104 -12.91 1.27 -3.45
N HIS A 105 -11.79 1.67 -4.04
CA HIS A 105 -10.61 2.12 -3.29
C HIS A 105 -10.92 3.40 -2.51
N ARG A 106 -11.59 4.37 -3.13
CA ARG A 106 -12.03 5.61 -2.47
C ARG A 106 -12.94 5.33 -1.27
N ARG A 107 -13.92 4.44 -1.42
CA ARG A 107 -14.80 4.05 -0.30
C ARG A 107 -14.02 3.37 0.82
N GLY A 108 -13.05 2.51 0.49
CA GLY A 108 -12.19 1.85 1.49
C GLY A 108 -11.37 2.85 2.29
N LEU A 109 -10.71 3.80 1.61
CA LEU A 109 -9.96 4.86 2.27
C LEU A 109 -10.88 5.77 3.11
N GLY A 110 -12.02 6.20 2.55
CA GLY A 110 -12.96 7.05 3.27
C GLY A 110 -13.49 6.44 4.57
N ARG A 111 -13.70 5.12 4.61
CA ARG A 111 -14.06 4.42 5.87
C ARG A 111 -12.94 4.49 6.89
N LEU A 112 -11.70 4.22 6.49
CA LEU A 112 -10.54 4.32 7.38
C LEU A 112 -10.39 5.74 7.93
N LEU A 113 -10.48 6.75 7.08
CA LEU A 113 -10.40 8.15 7.52
C LEU A 113 -11.51 8.52 8.52
N ALA A 114 -12.74 8.05 8.28
CA ALA A 114 -13.86 8.26 9.19
C ALA A 114 -13.63 7.55 10.55
N GLU A 115 -13.03 6.35 10.54
CA GLU A 115 -12.66 5.63 11.77
C GLU A 115 -11.60 6.41 12.56
N PHE A 116 -10.56 6.94 11.89
CA PHE A 116 -9.54 7.79 12.53
C PHE A 116 -10.13 9.08 13.10
N THR A 117 -11.02 9.74 12.36
CA THR A 117 -11.69 10.95 12.84
C THR A 117 -12.54 10.67 14.09
N ARG A 118 -13.23 9.54 14.11
CA ARG A 118 -14.02 9.12 15.28
C ARG A 118 -13.11 8.82 16.47
N TYR A 119 -12.05 8.07 16.25
CA TYR A 119 -11.06 7.76 17.28
C TYR A 119 -10.44 9.04 17.88
N ALA A 120 -10.07 10.00 17.06
CA ALA A 120 -9.51 11.27 17.51
C ALA A 120 -10.49 12.12 18.35
N ARG A 121 -11.80 12.00 18.08
CA ARG A 121 -12.83 12.79 18.79
C ARG A 121 -13.31 12.13 20.09
N SER A 122 -13.50 10.83 20.10
CA SER A 122 -14.24 10.12 21.16
C SER A 122 -13.40 9.05 21.86
N GLY A 123 -12.17 8.81 21.42
CA GLY A 123 -11.41 7.63 21.83
C GLY A 123 -12.03 6.36 21.23
N GLY A 124 -11.78 5.24 21.88
CA GLY A 124 -12.28 3.94 21.44
C GLY A 124 -11.17 3.05 20.85
N PRO A 125 -11.53 1.97 20.16
CA PRO A 125 -10.54 1.06 19.60
C PRO A 125 -9.69 1.73 18.51
N VAL A 126 -8.40 1.46 18.53
CA VAL A 126 -7.47 1.94 17.49
C VAL A 126 -7.92 1.40 16.14
N PRO A 127 -8.13 2.26 15.12
CA PRO A 127 -8.69 1.84 13.83
C PRO A 127 -7.84 0.79 13.08
N ILE A 128 -6.52 0.82 13.30
CA ILE A 128 -5.58 -0.14 12.71
C ILE A 128 -4.65 -0.66 13.82
N PRO A 129 -5.13 -1.57 14.66
CA PRO A 129 -4.36 -2.03 15.83
C PRO A 129 -3.11 -2.83 15.46
N GLU A 130 -3.02 -3.32 14.23
CA GLU A 130 -1.85 -4.03 13.73
C GLU A 130 -0.67 -3.12 13.35
N ALA A 131 -0.86 -1.80 13.27
CA ALA A 131 0.20 -0.84 12.97
C ALA A 131 0.71 -0.17 14.25
N ALA A 132 2.03 -0.08 14.42
CA ALA A 132 2.67 0.63 15.53
C ALA A 132 2.47 2.15 15.39
N SER A 133 2.38 2.66 14.18
CA SER A 133 1.99 4.05 13.90
C SER A 133 1.26 4.18 12.58
N VAL A 134 0.43 5.21 12.48
CA VAL A 134 -0.25 5.60 11.24
C VAL A 134 -0.02 7.08 11.00
N LEU A 135 0.54 7.41 9.84
CA LEU A 135 0.75 8.77 9.37
C LEU A 135 -0.24 9.06 8.24
N LEU A 136 -1.00 10.12 8.37
CA LEU A 136 -1.88 10.62 7.32
C LEU A 136 -1.21 11.80 6.62
N LEU A 137 -0.99 11.69 5.32
CA LEU A 137 -0.45 12.75 4.48
C LEU A 137 -1.54 13.22 3.51
N ASP A 138 -1.93 14.47 3.63
CA ASP A 138 -2.74 15.18 2.65
C ASP A 138 -1.88 15.78 1.52
N THR A 139 -2.49 16.56 0.64
CA THR A 139 -1.79 17.19 -0.48
C THR A 139 -0.67 18.13 -0.02
N VAL A 140 -0.89 18.86 1.08
CA VAL A 140 0.07 19.85 1.60
C VAL A 140 1.22 19.15 2.33
N SER A 141 0.92 18.27 3.25
CA SER A 141 1.93 17.54 4.02
C SER A 141 2.75 16.59 3.13
N ARG A 142 2.13 16.01 2.11
CA ARG A 142 2.85 15.21 1.10
C ARG A 142 3.89 16.03 0.34
N SER A 143 3.56 17.26 -0.05
CA SER A 143 4.49 18.14 -0.80
C SER A 143 5.69 18.58 0.04
N ARG A 144 5.57 18.54 1.36
CA ARG A 144 6.65 18.87 2.32
C ARG A 144 7.45 17.65 2.76
N ALA A 145 7.02 16.44 2.40
CA ALA A 145 7.73 15.23 2.76
C ALA A 145 8.98 15.05 1.88
N GLU A 146 10.15 15.16 2.49
CA GLU A 146 11.44 15.08 1.78
C GLU A 146 12.02 13.66 1.81
N ALA A 147 11.81 12.91 2.89
CA ALA A 147 12.40 11.59 3.06
C ALA A 147 11.62 10.71 4.03
N VAL A 148 11.74 9.41 3.84
CA VAL A 148 11.34 8.37 4.82
C VAL A 148 12.61 7.80 5.42
N ARG A 149 12.78 7.97 6.74
CA ARG A 149 13.92 7.43 7.49
C ARG A 149 13.43 6.27 8.35
N PHE A 150 14.12 5.17 8.29
CA PHE A 150 13.88 4.03 9.18
C PHE A 150 14.83 4.16 10.37
N GLY A 151 14.27 4.13 11.58
CA GLY A 151 15.07 4.06 12.79
C GLY A 151 15.93 2.80 12.76
N GLY A 152 17.24 2.94 12.99
CA GLY A 152 18.08 1.79 13.24
C GLY A 152 17.69 1.20 14.62
N ALA A 153 17.54 -0.11 14.70
CA ALA A 153 17.64 -0.75 16.00
C ALA A 153 19.05 -0.49 16.52
N ASN A 154 19.14 0.20 17.66
CA ASN A 154 20.38 0.22 18.45
C ASN A 154 20.65 -1.20 18.95
#